data_fc18f0b9070c86c05949a528773c1c6a
#
_entry.id   fc18f0b9070c86c05949a528773c1c6a
#
_cell.length_a   1.000
_cell.length_b   1.000
_cell.length_c   1.000
_cell.angle_alpha   90.00
_cell.angle_beta   90.00
_cell.angle_gamma   90.00
#
_symmetry.space_group_name_H-M   'P 1'
#
loop_
_entity.id
_entity.type
_entity.pdbx_description
1 polymer ?
#
loop_
_entity_poly.entity_id
_entity_poly.type
_entity_poly.pdbx_seq_one_letter_code
_entity_poly.pdbx_strand_id
1 'polypeptide(L)'
;MKAIVVTDRAAGAAGMKLAERPDPQPSINDVVVQVYASGFVNTELGWPSTWTDRLGRDRTPSIPGHEVAGVVTALGYGTTGLSVGQRVFGLTDWSRDGTLAEYAAIEARNLAPLPGDVDFTVGASLPMPGLTAWQGLFEHGRLRAGQSVIVHGAAGVVGSMVAQLAREAGAYVIGSGRSADRQTVLDFGAKEFVDLENGVLEDVRGVDLVFDVIGGDIGKRSANLIRAGGTLVSIVGPPEARPADGLAVDFVVESDRAQLIEIVQRVRDGRLRTNIGNVSALDDAVAAFNPTARVKGKTIIRVRP
;
A
#
# COMPACT_ATOMS: atom_id res chain seq x y z
N MET A 1 19.84 17.07 4.83
CA MET A 1 19.01 16.05 5.46
C MET A 1 19.52 14.65 5.17
N LYS A 2 19.36 13.74 6.13
CA LYS A 2 19.59 12.31 5.88
C LYS A 2 18.47 11.71 5.02
N ALA A 3 18.83 10.84 4.07
CA ALA A 3 17.90 10.11 3.23
C ALA A 3 18.48 8.76 2.79
N ILE A 4 17.62 7.78 2.55
CA ILE A 4 18.00 6.56 1.84
C ILE A 4 17.93 6.86 0.34
N VAL A 5 19.00 6.53 -0.38
CA VAL A 5 19.08 6.72 -1.83
C VAL A 5 19.35 5.41 -2.56
N VAL A 6 18.91 5.35 -3.81
CA VAL A 6 19.20 4.28 -4.76
C VAL A 6 19.93 4.86 -5.97
N THR A 7 20.92 4.12 -6.47
CA THR A 7 21.79 4.53 -7.59
C THR A 7 21.95 3.44 -8.65
N ASP A 8 21.64 2.20 -8.30
CA ASP A 8 21.79 1.04 -9.18
C ASP A 8 20.58 0.13 -9.09
N ARG A 9 19.83 0.06 -10.20
CA ARG A 9 18.63 -0.78 -10.31
C ARG A 9 18.94 -2.26 -10.12
N ALA A 10 20.09 -2.73 -10.61
CA ALA A 10 20.43 -4.13 -10.54
C ALA A 10 20.75 -4.61 -9.12
N ALA A 11 21.22 -3.70 -8.26
CA ALA A 11 21.52 -4.00 -6.86
C ALA A 11 20.28 -4.17 -5.96
N GLY A 12 19.10 -3.74 -6.43
CA GLY A 12 17.86 -3.82 -5.66
C GLY A 12 17.97 -3.15 -4.28
N ALA A 13 17.28 -3.69 -3.28
CA ALA A 13 17.29 -3.15 -1.92
C ALA A 13 18.69 -3.23 -1.24
N ALA A 14 19.55 -4.17 -1.64
CA ALA A 14 20.93 -4.25 -1.15
C ALA A 14 21.79 -3.06 -1.61
N GLY A 15 21.41 -2.39 -2.69
CA GLY A 15 22.08 -1.19 -3.21
C GLY A 15 21.62 0.13 -2.57
N MET A 16 20.65 0.09 -1.66
CA MET A 16 20.23 1.27 -0.90
C MET A 16 21.37 1.78 0.00
N LYS A 17 21.45 3.10 0.15
CA LYS A 17 22.50 3.75 0.98
C LYS A 17 21.89 4.91 1.76
N LEU A 18 22.29 5.07 3.01
CA LEU A 18 22.08 6.31 3.75
C LEU A 18 23.04 7.39 3.22
N ALA A 19 22.50 8.56 2.88
CA ALA A 19 23.27 9.66 2.32
C ALA A 19 22.72 11.01 2.79
N GLU A 20 23.59 12.05 2.74
CA GLU A 20 23.16 13.43 2.90
C GLU A 20 22.61 13.97 1.58
N ARG A 21 21.45 14.63 1.68
CA ARG A 21 20.76 15.27 0.55
C ARG A 21 20.39 16.71 0.91
N PRO A 22 20.26 17.62 -0.06
CA PRO A 22 19.68 18.93 0.20
C PRO A 22 18.27 18.82 0.77
N ASP A 23 17.90 19.77 1.62
CA ASP A 23 16.51 19.84 2.10
C ASP A 23 15.57 20.21 0.95
N PRO A 24 14.41 19.55 0.81
CA PRO A 24 13.48 19.82 -0.26
C PRO A 24 12.84 21.20 -0.10
N GLN A 25 12.61 21.88 -1.21
CA GLN A 25 11.85 23.12 -1.25
C GLN A 25 10.44 22.84 -1.79
N PRO A 26 9.40 23.48 -1.24
CA PRO A 26 8.05 23.26 -1.72
C PRO A 26 7.84 23.97 -3.06
N SER A 27 7.36 23.25 -4.06
CA SER A 27 6.87 23.82 -5.32
C SER A 27 5.46 24.42 -5.14
N ILE A 28 4.88 24.94 -6.22
CA ILE A 28 3.49 25.42 -6.22
C ILE A 28 2.55 24.27 -5.79
N ASN A 29 1.66 24.56 -4.83
CA ASN A 29 0.71 23.60 -4.22
C ASN A 29 1.35 22.44 -3.44
N ASP A 30 2.65 22.49 -3.16
CA ASP A 30 3.32 21.53 -2.29
C ASP A 30 3.28 21.93 -0.82
N VAL A 31 3.58 20.98 0.02
CA VAL A 31 4.04 21.19 1.38
C VAL A 31 5.38 20.47 1.58
N VAL A 32 6.21 20.99 2.48
CA VAL A 32 7.31 20.20 3.03
C VAL A 32 6.82 19.53 4.30
N VAL A 33 6.94 18.21 4.35
CA VAL A 33 6.62 17.40 5.52
C VAL A 33 7.92 17.00 6.20
N GLN A 34 8.05 17.32 7.49
CA GLN A 34 9.01 16.68 8.38
C GLN A 34 8.53 15.26 8.63
N VAL A 35 9.27 14.28 8.12
CA VAL A 35 8.86 12.88 8.17
C VAL A 35 9.12 12.31 9.56
N TYR A 36 8.09 11.70 10.15
CA TYR A 36 8.17 10.93 11.39
C TYR A 36 8.20 9.44 11.11
N ALA A 37 7.42 9.00 10.13
CA ALA A 37 7.43 7.61 9.68
C ALA A 37 7.21 7.52 8.17
N SER A 38 7.81 6.52 7.55
CA SER A 38 7.75 6.25 6.12
C SER A 38 7.49 4.78 5.85
N GLY A 39 6.63 4.48 4.87
CA GLY A 39 6.43 3.16 4.30
C GLY A 39 7.16 3.00 2.96
N PHE A 40 7.65 1.79 2.72
CA PHE A 40 8.26 1.41 1.47
C PHE A 40 7.91 -0.05 1.15
N VAL A 41 7.80 -0.37 -0.13
CA VAL A 41 7.65 -1.73 -0.62
C VAL A 41 8.74 -2.04 -1.63
N ASN A 42 9.41 -3.19 -1.49
CA ASN A 42 10.56 -3.54 -2.34
C ASN A 42 10.24 -3.55 -3.85
N THR A 43 8.98 -3.73 -4.22
CA THR A 43 8.53 -3.65 -5.61
C THR A 43 8.70 -2.27 -6.23
N GLU A 44 8.79 -1.19 -5.42
CA GLU A 44 9.07 0.16 -5.90
C GLU A 44 10.38 0.26 -6.69
N LEU A 45 11.38 -0.56 -6.35
CA LEU A 45 12.64 -0.61 -7.07
C LEU A 45 12.52 -1.23 -8.47
N GLY A 46 11.40 -1.89 -8.77
CA GLY A 46 11.04 -2.36 -10.11
C GLY A 46 10.38 -1.30 -10.99
N TRP A 47 9.85 -0.23 -10.38
CA TRP A 47 9.08 0.76 -11.12
C TRP A 47 9.99 1.69 -11.92
N PRO A 48 9.62 2.03 -13.18
CA PRO A 48 10.39 2.97 -13.99
C PRO A 48 10.58 4.33 -13.30
N SER A 49 9.54 4.82 -12.62
CA SER A 49 9.51 6.12 -11.94
C SER A 49 10.53 6.26 -10.80
N THR A 50 11.01 5.16 -10.21
CA THR A 50 12.12 5.21 -9.26
C THR A 50 13.43 5.66 -9.91
N TRP A 51 13.61 5.35 -11.20
CA TRP A 51 14.87 5.51 -11.92
C TRP A 51 14.87 6.66 -12.91
N THR A 52 13.68 6.98 -13.48
CA THR A 52 13.55 8.02 -14.50
C THR A 52 12.41 8.97 -14.16
N ASP A 53 12.55 10.22 -14.60
CA ASP A 53 11.46 11.20 -14.54
C ASP A 53 10.42 10.94 -15.65
N ARG A 54 9.36 11.77 -15.68
CA ARG A 54 8.28 11.68 -16.69
C ARG A 54 8.75 11.88 -18.14
N LEU A 55 9.94 12.41 -18.33
CA LEU A 55 10.58 12.60 -19.65
C LEU A 55 11.59 11.50 -19.97
N GLY A 56 11.71 10.48 -19.12
CA GLY A 56 12.65 9.38 -19.28
C GLY A 56 14.10 9.71 -18.93
N ARG A 57 14.37 10.89 -18.32
CA ARG A 57 15.72 11.28 -17.89
C ARG A 57 16.06 10.60 -16.57
N ASP A 58 17.33 10.18 -16.43
CA ASP A 58 17.85 9.62 -15.18
C ASP A 58 17.64 10.59 -14.00
N ARG A 59 17.14 10.08 -12.89
CA ARG A 59 16.96 10.83 -11.63
C ARG A 59 17.77 10.26 -10.47
N THR A 60 18.70 9.35 -10.76
CA THR A 60 19.58 8.82 -9.71
C THR A 60 20.63 9.84 -9.28
N PRO A 61 20.99 9.92 -7.99
CA PRO A 61 20.41 9.16 -6.88
C PRO A 61 19.01 9.63 -6.50
N SER A 62 18.01 8.73 -6.54
CA SER A 62 16.65 9.02 -6.13
C SER A 62 16.34 8.49 -4.72
N ILE A 63 15.37 9.10 -4.05
CA ILE A 63 14.89 8.68 -2.72
C ILE A 63 13.64 7.83 -2.91
N PRO A 64 13.62 6.55 -2.50
CA PRO A 64 12.43 5.71 -2.55
C PRO A 64 11.48 5.94 -1.36
N GLY A 65 10.37 5.18 -1.33
CA GLY A 65 9.31 5.28 -0.34
C GLY A 65 8.26 6.31 -0.74
N HIS A 66 6.99 5.88 -0.76
CA HIS A 66 5.91 6.76 -1.22
C HIS A 66 4.81 6.96 -0.18
N GLU A 67 4.97 6.39 1.01
CA GLU A 67 4.04 6.55 2.12
C GLU A 67 4.68 7.36 3.23
N VAL A 68 3.93 8.31 3.76
CA VAL A 68 4.42 9.24 4.78
C VAL A 68 3.41 9.42 5.90
N ALA A 69 3.94 9.64 7.10
CA ALA A 69 3.26 10.33 8.18
C ALA A 69 4.24 11.30 8.84
N GLY A 70 3.80 12.52 9.08
CA GLY A 70 4.68 13.56 9.59
C GLY A 70 3.95 14.87 9.88
N VAL A 71 4.72 15.95 9.97
CA VAL A 71 4.24 17.30 10.29
C VAL A 71 4.62 18.26 9.19
N VAL A 72 3.68 19.06 8.74
CA VAL A 72 3.91 20.12 7.74
C VAL A 72 4.82 21.19 8.33
N THR A 73 5.92 21.53 7.66
CA THR A 73 6.89 22.55 8.08
C THR A 73 6.95 23.77 7.17
N ALA A 74 6.56 23.62 5.91
CA ALA A 74 6.49 24.73 4.96
C ALA A 74 5.37 24.51 3.95
N LEU A 75 4.87 25.62 3.40
CA LEU A 75 3.83 25.64 2.37
C LEU A 75 4.41 26.27 1.11
N GLY A 76 4.19 25.66 -0.04
CA GLY A 76 4.44 26.24 -1.35
C GLY A 76 3.38 27.29 -1.70
N TYR A 77 3.70 28.13 -2.69
CA TYR A 77 2.74 29.13 -3.17
C TYR A 77 1.44 28.46 -3.66
N GLY A 78 0.30 29.01 -3.29
CA GLY A 78 -1.03 28.51 -3.68
C GLY A 78 -1.53 27.31 -2.87
N THR A 79 -0.74 26.78 -1.94
CA THR A 79 -1.18 25.67 -1.08
C THR A 79 -2.34 26.07 -0.19
N THR A 80 -3.40 25.27 -0.20
CA THR A 80 -4.60 25.44 0.63
C THR A 80 -4.99 24.13 1.32
N GLY A 81 -5.79 24.24 2.39
CA GLY A 81 -6.36 23.09 3.10
C GLY A 81 -5.39 22.33 4.00
N LEU A 82 -4.17 22.82 4.18
CA LEU A 82 -3.19 22.36 5.17
C LEU A 82 -2.50 23.58 5.82
N SER A 83 -1.91 23.40 7.00
CA SER A 83 -1.24 24.43 7.77
C SER A 83 0.10 23.93 8.31
N VAL A 84 1.06 24.83 8.52
CA VAL A 84 2.31 24.53 9.22
C VAL A 84 1.99 24.04 10.64
N GLY A 85 2.68 22.98 11.08
CA GLY A 85 2.43 22.31 12.37
C GLY A 85 1.35 21.22 12.28
N GLN A 86 0.63 21.10 11.17
CA GLN A 86 -0.41 20.08 11.01
C GLN A 86 0.19 18.69 10.82
N ARG A 87 -0.32 17.71 11.56
CA ARG A 87 -0.03 16.29 11.37
C ARG A 87 -0.74 15.81 10.12
N VAL A 88 -0.02 15.11 9.25
CA VAL A 88 -0.52 14.60 7.96
C VAL A 88 -0.01 13.20 7.68
N PHE A 89 -0.71 12.49 6.79
CA PHE A 89 -0.27 11.23 6.20
C PHE A 89 -0.80 11.10 4.77
N GLY A 90 -0.16 10.29 3.95
CA GLY A 90 -0.60 10.07 2.57
C GLY A 90 0.45 9.43 1.68
N LEU A 91 0.20 9.50 0.36
CA LEU A 91 1.10 9.04 -0.69
C LEU A 91 1.79 10.22 -1.38
N THR A 92 3.06 10.05 -1.78
CA THR A 92 3.73 10.98 -2.69
C THR A 92 3.49 10.59 -4.15
N ASP A 93 3.73 11.52 -5.08
CA ASP A 93 3.78 11.23 -6.51
C ASP A 93 4.95 10.27 -6.83
N TRP A 94 4.66 9.26 -7.64
CA TRP A 94 5.61 8.20 -8.02
C TRP A 94 6.85 8.70 -8.76
N SER A 95 6.76 9.86 -9.40
CA SER A 95 7.85 10.46 -10.21
C SER A 95 8.69 11.48 -9.43
N ARG A 96 8.52 11.57 -8.11
CA ARG A 96 9.25 12.50 -7.23
C ARG A 96 10.13 11.74 -6.23
N ASP A 97 11.05 12.44 -5.59
CA ASP A 97 11.78 11.91 -4.44
C ASP A 97 10.81 11.54 -3.34
N GLY A 98 11.05 10.38 -2.76
CA GLY A 98 10.15 9.75 -1.80
C GLY A 98 10.39 10.17 -0.36
N THR A 99 9.95 9.33 0.54
CA THR A 99 9.76 9.63 1.97
C THR A 99 10.71 8.90 2.90
N LEU A 100 11.63 8.07 2.38
CA LEU A 100 12.72 7.49 3.18
C LEU A 100 13.80 8.56 3.45
N ALA A 101 13.39 9.68 4.03
CA ALA A 101 14.21 10.87 4.32
C ALA A 101 13.64 11.63 5.51
N GLU A 102 14.44 12.56 6.07
CA GLU A 102 14.00 13.42 7.17
C GLU A 102 12.91 14.42 6.76
N TYR A 103 12.88 14.83 5.49
CA TYR A 103 11.90 15.74 4.91
C TYR A 103 11.51 15.29 3.51
N ALA A 104 10.27 15.57 3.12
CA ALA A 104 9.77 15.32 1.77
C ALA A 104 8.88 16.47 1.28
N ALA A 105 9.05 16.89 0.01
CA ALA A 105 8.13 17.83 -0.63
C ALA A 105 7.02 17.04 -1.33
N ILE A 106 5.78 17.30 -0.93
CA ILE A 106 4.62 16.51 -1.33
C ILE A 106 3.49 17.43 -1.76
N GLU A 107 2.78 17.06 -2.81
CA GLU A 107 1.57 17.78 -3.23
C GLU A 107 0.52 17.75 -2.11
N ALA A 108 0.07 18.91 -1.68
CA ALA A 108 -0.87 19.04 -0.55
C ALA A 108 -2.16 18.21 -0.73
N ARG A 109 -2.63 18.06 -1.99
CA ARG A 109 -3.83 17.29 -2.32
C ARG A 109 -3.70 15.80 -1.98
N ASN A 110 -2.47 15.27 -1.94
CA ASN A 110 -2.16 13.85 -1.68
C ASN A 110 -2.14 13.51 -0.19
N LEU A 111 -2.29 14.49 0.68
CA LEU A 111 -2.18 14.33 2.12
C LEU A 111 -3.52 14.55 2.81
N ALA A 112 -3.80 13.71 3.80
CA ALA A 112 -4.91 13.84 4.72
C ALA A 112 -4.41 14.24 6.12
N PRO A 113 -5.22 14.95 6.93
CA PRO A 113 -4.92 15.17 8.35
C PRO A 113 -4.77 13.85 9.10
N LEU A 114 -3.69 13.70 9.86
CA LEU A 114 -3.51 12.57 10.76
C LEU A 114 -4.02 12.95 12.16
N PRO A 115 -5.04 12.27 12.70
CA PRO A 115 -5.55 12.54 14.04
C PRO A 115 -4.46 12.44 15.12
N GLY A 116 -4.57 13.26 16.16
CA GLY A 116 -3.54 13.39 17.22
C GLY A 116 -3.33 12.10 18.03
N ASP A 117 -4.34 11.26 18.10
CA ASP A 117 -4.37 9.96 18.79
C ASP A 117 -3.87 8.78 17.94
N VAL A 118 -3.53 9.00 16.66
CA VAL A 118 -2.95 7.98 15.79
C VAL A 118 -1.43 8.13 15.73
N ASP A 119 -0.70 7.06 16.04
CA ASP A 119 0.77 7.03 15.93
C ASP A 119 1.24 7.22 14.49
N PHE A 120 2.38 7.90 14.29
CA PHE A 120 2.91 8.14 12.95
C PHE A 120 3.27 6.85 12.20
N THR A 121 3.72 5.79 12.90
CA THR A 121 4.02 4.51 12.25
C THR A 121 2.74 3.84 11.75
N VAL A 122 1.64 3.97 12.47
CA VAL A 122 0.30 3.57 12.02
C VAL A 122 -0.11 4.41 10.81
N GLY A 123 0.00 5.74 10.91
CA GLY A 123 -0.30 6.66 9.80
C GLY A 123 0.44 6.31 8.51
N ALA A 124 1.74 6.07 8.59
CA ALA A 124 2.58 5.70 7.43
C ALA A 124 2.31 4.29 6.88
N SER A 125 1.63 3.44 7.64
CA SER A 125 1.30 2.07 7.19
C SER A 125 0.01 1.97 6.39
N LEU A 126 -0.81 3.04 6.38
CA LEU A 126 -2.17 3.02 5.84
C LEU A 126 -2.27 3.38 4.36
N PRO A 127 -1.52 4.36 3.80
CA PRO A 127 -1.90 4.96 2.53
C PRO A 127 -1.94 3.95 1.39
N MET A 128 -0.84 3.27 1.09
CA MET A 128 -0.79 2.35 -0.02
C MET A 128 -1.74 1.15 0.15
N PRO A 129 -1.68 0.37 1.24
CA PRO A 129 -2.52 -0.81 1.34
C PRO A 129 -3.99 -0.45 1.55
N GLY A 130 -4.29 0.62 2.27
CA GLY A 130 -5.65 1.06 2.53
C GLY A 130 -6.35 1.58 1.27
N LEU A 131 -5.69 2.48 0.53
CA LEU A 131 -6.22 3.00 -0.73
C LEU A 131 -6.33 1.89 -1.79
N THR A 132 -5.32 1.01 -1.91
CA THR A 132 -5.37 -0.13 -2.83
C THR A 132 -6.57 -1.03 -2.52
N ALA A 133 -6.79 -1.35 -1.25
CA ALA A 133 -7.93 -2.17 -0.83
C ALA A 133 -9.26 -1.45 -1.10
N TRP A 134 -9.35 -0.17 -0.77
CA TRP A 134 -10.55 0.63 -0.97
C TRP A 134 -10.92 0.74 -2.46
N GLN A 135 -10.00 1.21 -3.28
CA GLN A 135 -10.24 1.41 -4.71
C GLN A 135 -10.51 0.09 -5.43
N GLY A 136 -9.73 -0.95 -5.12
CA GLY A 136 -9.92 -2.26 -5.71
C GLY A 136 -11.26 -2.90 -5.34
N LEU A 137 -11.72 -2.74 -4.10
CA LEU A 137 -13.03 -3.28 -3.68
C LEU A 137 -14.21 -2.48 -4.22
N PHE A 138 -14.19 -1.15 -4.06
CA PHE A 138 -15.39 -0.33 -4.20
C PHE A 138 -15.48 0.41 -5.54
N GLU A 139 -14.37 0.84 -6.10
CA GLU A 139 -14.36 1.56 -7.39
C GLU A 139 -14.25 0.59 -8.57
N HIS A 140 -13.29 -0.32 -8.52
CA HIS A 140 -13.04 -1.27 -9.60
C HIS A 140 -13.88 -2.54 -9.46
N GLY A 141 -13.89 -3.15 -8.27
CA GLY A 141 -14.63 -4.37 -7.97
C GLY A 141 -16.12 -4.16 -7.73
N ARG A 142 -16.54 -2.93 -7.39
CA ARG A 142 -17.94 -2.54 -7.12
C ARG A 142 -18.63 -3.47 -6.13
N LEU A 143 -17.90 -3.95 -5.14
CA LEU A 143 -18.38 -4.88 -4.12
C LEU A 143 -19.56 -4.28 -3.34
N ARG A 144 -20.57 -5.08 -3.10
CA ARG A 144 -21.77 -4.72 -2.35
C ARG A 144 -22.03 -5.71 -1.22
N ALA A 145 -22.80 -5.28 -0.23
CA ALA A 145 -23.26 -6.16 0.84
C ALA A 145 -23.98 -7.39 0.29
N GLY A 146 -23.74 -8.54 0.93
CA GLY A 146 -24.29 -9.83 0.53
C GLY A 146 -23.55 -10.54 -0.59
N GLN A 147 -22.60 -9.89 -1.26
CA GLN A 147 -21.75 -10.51 -2.26
C GLN A 147 -20.60 -11.28 -1.62
N SER A 148 -19.98 -12.18 -2.42
CA SER A 148 -18.82 -12.97 -2.02
C SER A 148 -17.54 -12.44 -2.66
N VAL A 149 -16.44 -12.44 -1.91
CA VAL A 149 -15.12 -12.10 -2.40
C VAL A 149 -14.09 -13.12 -1.94
N ILE A 150 -13.26 -13.61 -2.87
CA ILE A 150 -12.04 -14.30 -2.51
C ILE A 150 -10.85 -13.33 -2.58
N VAL A 151 -10.03 -13.32 -1.52
CA VAL A 151 -8.86 -12.47 -1.39
C VAL A 151 -7.62 -13.35 -1.41
N HIS A 152 -6.85 -13.30 -2.48
CA HIS A 152 -5.57 -14.00 -2.54
C HIS A 152 -4.51 -13.26 -1.75
N GLY A 153 -3.70 -14.00 -0.97
CA GLY A 153 -2.70 -13.39 -0.09
C GLY A 153 -3.31 -12.60 1.08
N ALA A 154 -4.44 -13.06 1.62
CA ALA A 154 -5.23 -12.37 2.64
C ALA A 154 -4.49 -12.08 3.96
N ALA A 155 -3.38 -12.78 4.26
CA ALA A 155 -2.52 -12.48 5.40
C ALA A 155 -1.49 -11.36 5.13
N GLY A 156 -1.36 -10.92 3.87
CA GLY A 156 -0.42 -9.88 3.46
C GLY A 156 -0.88 -8.47 3.84
N VAL A 157 -0.03 -7.48 3.57
CA VAL A 157 -0.29 -6.07 3.92
C VAL A 157 -1.56 -5.54 3.25
N VAL A 158 -1.70 -5.72 1.93
CA VAL A 158 -2.90 -5.30 1.19
C VAL A 158 -4.06 -6.27 1.47
N GLY A 159 -3.83 -7.59 1.37
CA GLY A 159 -4.89 -8.57 1.52
C GLY A 159 -5.61 -8.51 2.88
N SER A 160 -4.90 -8.17 3.96
CA SER A 160 -5.51 -7.97 5.27
C SER A 160 -6.44 -6.75 5.33
N MET A 161 -6.10 -5.67 4.62
CA MET A 161 -6.98 -4.50 4.48
C MET A 161 -8.22 -4.84 3.65
N VAL A 162 -8.03 -5.57 2.53
CA VAL A 162 -9.14 -6.04 1.68
C VAL A 162 -10.11 -6.89 2.48
N ALA A 163 -9.62 -7.88 3.22
CA ALA A 163 -10.48 -8.77 4.00
C ALA A 163 -11.32 -8.01 5.05
N GLN A 164 -10.70 -7.06 5.76
CA GLN A 164 -11.37 -6.27 6.79
C GLN A 164 -12.42 -5.32 6.19
N LEU A 165 -12.07 -4.58 5.13
CA LEU A 165 -12.99 -3.65 4.48
C LEU A 165 -14.16 -4.38 3.80
N ALA A 166 -13.91 -5.50 3.14
CA ALA A 166 -14.95 -6.33 2.53
C ALA A 166 -15.93 -6.88 3.59
N ARG A 167 -15.40 -7.38 4.71
CA ARG A 167 -16.22 -7.83 5.85
C ARG A 167 -17.09 -6.69 6.40
N GLU A 168 -16.51 -5.50 6.60
CA GLU A 168 -17.24 -4.33 7.10
C GLU A 168 -18.35 -3.92 6.13
N ALA A 169 -18.11 -4.02 4.83
CA ALA A 169 -19.10 -3.77 3.79
C ALA A 169 -20.22 -4.83 3.72
N GLY A 170 -20.17 -5.87 4.56
CA GLY A 170 -21.18 -6.93 4.59
C GLY A 170 -20.99 -8.01 3.54
N ALA A 171 -19.80 -8.17 2.97
CA ALA A 171 -19.50 -9.22 2.03
C ALA A 171 -19.13 -10.54 2.74
N TYR A 172 -19.32 -11.66 2.04
CA TYR A 172 -18.81 -12.97 2.44
C TYR A 172 -17.36 -13.10 1.98
N VAL A 173 -16.43 -13.09 2.92
CA VAL A 173 -15.00 -13.06 2.63
C VAL A 173 -14.40 -14.47 2.73
N ILE A 174 -13.79 -14.92 1.64
CA ILE A 174 -12.95 -16.10 1.56
C ILE A 174 -11.51 -15.62 1.45
N GLY A 175 -10.64 -16.01 2.37
CA GLY A 175 -9.23 -15.67 2.27
C GLY A 175 -8.41 -16.84 1.78
N SER A 176 -7.39 -16.60 0.99
CA SER A 176 -6.43 -17.64 0.62
C SER A 176 -5.00 -17.25 0.97
N GLY A 177 -4.17 -18.25 1.22
CA GLY A 177 -2.78 -18.06 1.62
C GLY A 177 -2.08 -19.37 1.89
N ARG A 178 -0.94 -19.33 2.57
CA ARG A 178 -0.21 -20.51 3.00
C ARG A 178 -0.87 -21.14 4.23
N SER A 179 -0.71 -22.42 4.42
CA SER A 179 -1.23 -23.17 5.59
C SER A 179 -0.97 -22.43 6.92
N ALA A 180 0.24 -21.92 7.10
CA ALA A 180 0.67 -21.20 8.32
C ALA A 180 -0.01 -19.83 8.53
N ASP A 181 -0.73 -19.32 7.55
CA ASP A 181 -1.38 -18.01 7.61
C ASP A 181 -2.88 -18.10 7.91
N ARG A 182 -3.44 -19.34 8.03
CA ARG A 182 -4.87 -19.61 8.21
C ARG A 182 -5.48 -18.77 9.34
N GLN A 183 -4.93 -18.86 10.55
CA GLN A 183 -5.49 -18.16 11.70
C GLN A 183 -5.45 -16.65 11.52
N THR A 184 -4.34 -16.12 11.02
CA THR A 184 -4.18 -14.69 10.71
C THR A 184 -5.26 -14.20 9.74
N VAL A 185 -5.57 -14.98 8.71
CA VAL A 185 -6.60 -14.64 7.71
C VAL A 185 -8.00 -14.63 8.34
N LEU A 186 -8.32 -15.60 9.17
CA LEU A 186 -9.59 -15.65 9.90
C LEU A 186 -9.72 -14.49 10.89
N ASP A 187 -8.63 -14.14 11.59
CA ASP A 187 -8.58 -13.00 12.52
C ASP A 187 -8.78 -11.64 11.82
N PHE A 188 -8.41 -11.52 10.54
CA PHE A 188 -8.73 -10.36 9.70
C PHE A 188 -10.18 -10.39 9.18
N GLY A 189 -10.93 -11.45 9.45
CA GLY A 189 -12.37 -11.49 9.24
C GLY A 189 -12.84 -12.28 8.03
N ALA A 190 -11.97 -13.07 7.41
CA ALA A 190 -12.42 -14.09 6.48
C ALA A 190 -13.30 -15.13 7.19
N LYS A 191 -14.35 -15.58 6.52
CA LYS A 191 -15.24 -16.65 7.00
C LYS A 191 -14.70 -18.03 6.65
N GLU A 192 -13.99 -18.13 5.53
CA GLU A 192 -13.35 -19.34 5.03
C GLU A 192 -11.92 -19.07 4.64
N PHE A 193 -11.12 -20.14 4.65
CA PHE A 193 -9.73 -20.10 4.25
C PHE A 193 -9.41 -21.21 3.25
N VAL A 194 -8.83 -20.84 2.14
CA VAL A 194 -8.29 -21.75 1.12
C VAL A 194 -6.77 -21.82 1.26
N ASP A 195 -6.28 -23.01 1.53
CA ASP A 195 -4.86 -23.30 1.61
C ASP A 195 -4.28 -23.45 0.19
N LEU A 196 -3.43 -22.53 -0.24
CA LEU A 196 -2.83 -22.56 -1.57
C LEU A 196 -1.70 -23.58 -1.72
N GLU A 197 -1.22 -24.17 -0.62
CA GLU A 197 -0.16 -25.18 -0.63
C GLU A 197 -0.74 -26.59 -0.72
N ASN A 198 -1.88 -26.87 -0.04
CA ASN A 198 -2.44 -28.21 0.09
C ASN A 198 -3.92 -28.30 -0.27
N GLY A 199 -4.58 -27.17 -0.51
CA GLY A 199 -6.00 -27.12 -0.85
C GLY A 199 -6.23 -27.08 -2.37
N VAL A 200 -7.50 -27.23 -2.73
CA VAL A 200 -7.95 -27.12 -4.13
C VAL A 200 -8.64 -25.77 -4.30
N LEU A 201 -7.97 -24.86 -4.98
CA LEU A 201 -8.51 -23.52 -5.23
C LEU A 201 -9.85 -23.58 -6.00
N GLU A 202 -9.98 -24.54 -6.89
CA GLU A 202 -11.13 -24.76 -7.75
C GLU A 202 -12.39 -25.27 -7.03
N ASP A 203 -12.29 -25.62 -5.73
CA ASP A 203 -13.47 -25.91 -4.89
C ASP A 203 -14.27 -24.62 -4.62
N VAL A 204 -13.61 -23.45 -4.67
CA VAL A 204 -14.30 -22.15 -4.64
C VAL A 204 -14.86 -21.86 -6.01
N ARG A 205 -16.17 -21.63 -6.09
CA ARG A 205 -16.85 -21.31 -7.35
C ARG A 205 -17.94 -20.27 -7.17
N GLY A 206 -18.18 -19.50 -8.22
CA GLY A 206 -19.32 -18.59 -8.28
C GLY A 206 -19.17 -17.36 -7.39
N VAL A 207 -17.93 -16.93 -7.10
CA VAL A 207 -17.71 -15.69 -6.35
C VAL A 207 -18.02 -14.46 -7.20
N ASP A 208 -18.47 -13.39 -6.54
CA ASP A 208 -18.77 -12.10 -7.19
C ASP A 208 -17.48 -11.36 -7.55
N LEU A 209 -16.47 -11.45 -6.68
CA LEU A 209 -15.21 -10.74 -6.82
C LEU A 209 -14.03 -11.65 -6.47
N VAL A 210 -12.99 -11.60 -7.29
CA VAL A 210 -11.64 -12.04 -6.92
C VAL A 210 -10.77 -10.81 -6.73
N PHE A 211 -10.11 -10.71 -5.60
CA PHE A 211 -9.08 -9.71 -5.34
C PHE A 211 -7.71 -10.38 -5.28
N ASP A 212 -6.91 -10.18 -6.32
CA ASP A 212 -5.63 -10.88 -6.50
C ASP A 212 -4.43 -9.97 -6.18
N VAL A 213 -3.67 -10.34 -5.13
CA VAL A 213 -2.40 -9.70 -4.75
C VAL A 213 -1.20 -10.61 -4.97
N ILE A 214 -1.36 -11.76 -5.63
CA ILE A 214 -0.33 -12.78 -5.84
C ILE A 214 0.09 -12.86 -7.31
N GLY A 215 -0.90 -12.92 -8.23
CA GLY A 215 -0.66 -13.07 -9.65
C GLY A 215 -0.21 -14.48 -10.09
N GLY A 216 0.43 -14.54 -11.26
CA GLY A 216 0.97 -15.77 -11.81
C GLY A 216 -0.07 -16.88 -11.96
N ASP A 217 0.27 -18.12 -11.60
CA ASP A 217 -0.62 -19.28 -11.73
C ASP A 217 -1.92 -19.12 -10.91
N ILE A 218 -1.85 -18.55 -9.71
CA ILE A 218 -3.04 -18.27 -8.90
C ILE A 218 -3.97 -17.30 -9.62
N GLY A 219 -3.43 -16.20 -10.16
CA GLY A 219 -4.21 -15.22 -10.93
C GLY A 219 -4.88 -15.84 -12.17
N LYS A 220 -4.18 -16.72 -12.91
CA LYS A 220 -4.75 -17.44 -14.07
C LYS A 220 -5.92 -18.32 -13.69
N ARG A 221 -5.76 -19.12 -12.65
CA ARG A 221 -6.80 -20.06 -12.17
C ARG A 221 -8.03 -19.33 -11.63
N SER A 222 -7.82 -18.13 -11.10
CA SER A 222 -8.85 -17.30 -10.46
C SER A 222 -9.97 -16.86 -11.41
N ALA A 223 -9.70 -16.73 -12.71
CA ALA A 223 -10.71 -16.38 -13.69
C ALA A 223 -11.90 -17.38 -13.72
N ASN A 224 -11.66 -18.65 -13.40
CA ASN A 224 -12.67 -19.72 -13.38
C ASN A 224 -13.48 -19.80 -12.08
N LEU A 225 -13.10 -19.03 -11.05
CA LEU A 225 -13.81 -18.99 -9.77
C LEU A 225 -15.02 -18.04 -9.82
N ILE A 226 -15.01 -17.12 -10.78
CA ILE A 226 -15.91 -15.99 -10.85
C ILE A 226 -17.23 -16.42 -11.51
N ARG A 227 -18.36 -15.99 -10.91
CA ARG A 227 -19.68 -16.16 -11.53
C ARG A 227 -19.83 -15.28 -12.77
N ALA A 228 -20.84 -15.55 -13.59
CA ALA A 228 -21.24 -14.69 -14.69
C ALA A 228 -21.51 -13.24 -14.18
N GLY A 229 -20.94 -12.25 -14.86
CA GLY A 229 -21.02 -10.83 -14.52
C GLY A 229 -20.16 -10.41 -13.33
N GLY A 230 -19.31 -11.28 -12.77
CA GLY A 230 -18.39 -10.95 -11.66
C GLY A 230 -17.10 -10.26 -12.13
N THR A 231 -16.21 -9.95 -11.19
CA THR A 231 -14.99 -9.16 -11.49
C THR A 231 -13.75 -9.82 -10.90
N LEU A 232 -12.66 -9.82 -11.69
CA LEU A 232 -11.29 -10.08 -11.23
C LEU A 232 -10.55 -8.75 -11.12
N VAL A 233 -10.12 -8.39 -9.93
CA VAL A 233 -9.25 -7.24 -9.67
C VAL A 233 -7.85 -7.73 -9.33
N SER A 234 -6.84 -7.28 -10.08
CA SER A 234 -5.43 -7.58 -9.84
C SER A 234 -4.66 -6.31 -9.52
N ILE A 235 -3.71 -6.40 -8.58
CA ILE A 235 -2.80 -5.30 -8.25
C ILE A 235 -1.34 -5.61 -8.60
N VAL A 236 -1.11 -6.77 -9.21
CA VAL A 236 0.25 -7.22 -9.59
C VAL A 236 0.53 -7.08 -11.08
N GLY A 237 -0.39 -6.45 -11.79
CA GLY A 237 -0.34 -6.19 -13.23
C GLY A 237 -1.56 -6.75 -13.96
N PRO A 238 -1.61 -6.59 -15.29
CA PRO A 238 -2.72 -7.05 -16.11
C PRO A 238 -3.00 -8.54 -15.92
N PRO A 239 -4.26 -8.92 -15.64
CA PRO A 239 -4.63 -10.33 -15.49
C PRO A 239 -4.33 -11.16 -16.74
N GLU A 240 -3.57 -12.25 -16.58
CA GLU A 240 -3.20 -13.14 -17.69
C GLU A 240 -4.39 -14.01 -18.18
N ALA A 241 -5.41 -14.18 -17.36
CA ALA A 241 -6.67 -14.83 -17.72
C ALA A 241 -7.86 -13.92 -17.37
N ARG A 242 -8.93 -14.06 -18.13
CA ARG A 242 -10.16 -13.27 -17.95
C ARG A 242 -11.34 -14.20 -17.70
N PRO A 243 -12.31 -13.80 -16.86
CA PRO A 243 -13.59 -14.52 -16.74
C PRO A 243 -14.26 -14.65 -18.11
N ALA A 244 -14.91 -15.79 -18.37
CA ALA A 244 -15.64 -16.00 -19.63
C ALA A 244 -16.79 -14.99 -19.84
N ASP A 245 -17.44 -14.61 -18.73
CA ASP A 245 -18.46 -13.56 -18.67
C ASP A 245 -18.20 -12.73 -17.42
N GLY A 246 -17.60 -11.54 -17.59
CA GLY A 246 -17.23 -10.68 -16.47
C GLY A 246 -16.11 -9.70 -16.81
N LEU A 247 -15.62 -9.01 -15.81
CA LEU A 247 -14.56 -8.02 -15.93
C LEU A 247 -13.25 -8.54 -15.36
N ALA A 248 -12.14 -8.15 -16.00
CA ALA A 248 -10.80 -8.31 -15.47
C ALA A 248 -10.10 -6.94 -15.51
N VAL A 249 -9.71 -6.44 -14.36
CA VAL A 249 -9.20 -5.08 -14.16
C VAL A 249 -7.88 -5.15 -13.40
N ASP A 250 -6.88 -4.41 -13.87
CA ASP A 250 -5.73 -3.99 -13.09
C ASP A 250 -5.74 -2.48 -12.91
N PHE A 251 -5.11 -2.00 -11.86
CA PHE A 251 -5.06 -0.57 -11.58
C PHE A 251 -3.81 -0.21 -10.78
N VAL A 252 -3.40 1.04 -10.87
CA VAL A 252 -2.41 1.65 -9.99
C VAL A 252 -3.16 2.52 -8.98
N VAL A 253 -2.85 2.34 -7.71
CA VAL A 253 -3.48 3.11 -6.64
C VAL A 253 -3.22 4.60 -6.80
N GLU A 254 -4.25 5.40 -6.62
CA GLU A 254 -4.18 6.86 -6.64
C GLU A 254 -4.37 7.44 -5.24
N SER A 255 -3.76 8.59 -5.00
CA SER A 255 -3.95 9.30 -3.74
C SER A 255 -5.34 9.93 -3.70
N ASP A 256 -6.09 9.65 -2.64
CA ASP A 256 -7.40 10.24 -2.39
C ASP A 256 -7.53 10.62 -0.91
N ARG A 257 -7.63 11.94 -0.66
CA ARG A 257 -7.72 12.50 0.70
C ARG A 257 -8.98 12.02 1.43
N ALA A 258 -10.11 11.94 0.75
CA ALA A 258 -11.37 11.54 1.38
C ALA A 258 -11.32 10.08 1.81
N GLN A 259 -10.79 9.21 0.95
CA GLN A 259 -10.61 7.79 1.27
C GLN A 259 -9.60 7.62 2.42
N LEU A 260 -8.50 8.38 2.45
CA LEU A 260 -7.54 8.35 3.57
C LEU A 260 -8.21 8.74 4.90
N ILE A 261 -9.06 9.77 4.91
CA ILE A 261 -9.81 10.19 6.10
C ILE A 261 -10.74 9.05 6.57
N GLU A 262 -11.45 8.41 5.65
CA GLU A 262 -12.32 7.27 5.95
C GLU A 262 -11.53 6.06 6.49
N ILE A 263 -10.35 5.79 5.93
CA ILE A 263 -9.46 4.70 6.37
C ILE A 263 -8.94 4.95 7.77
N VAL A 264 -8.39 6.13 8.05
CA VAL A 264 -7.84 6.44 9.37
C VAL A 264 -8.91 6.50 10.46
N GLN A 265 -10.13 6.95 10.12
CA GLN A 265 -11.25 6.92 11.06
C GLN A 265 -11.62 5.48 11.45
N ARG A 266 -11.60 4.53 10.52
CA ARG A 266 -11.83 3.11 10.83
C ARG A 266 -10.76 2.53 11.75
N VAL A 267 -9.52 2.98 11.63
CA VAL A 267 -8.45 2.57 12.55
C VAL A 267 -8.73 3.11 13.95
N ARG A 268 -9.12 4.39 14.07
CA ARG A 268 -9.47 5.00 15.37
C ARG A 268 -10.65 4.30 16.05
N ASP A 269 -11.64 3.90 15.26
CA ASP A 269 -12.83 3.19 15.75
C ASP A 269 -12.56 1.71 16.06
N GLY A 270 -11.35 1.20 15.80
CA GLY A 270 -11.00 -0.22 15.96
C GLY A 270 -11.64 -1.16 14.92
N ARG A 271 -12.26 -0.61 13.88
CA ARG A 271 -12.89 -1.38 12.78
C ARG A 271 -11.87 -1.90 11.77
N LEU A 272 -10.72 -1.22 11.65
CA LEU A 272 -9.61 -1.57 10.77
C LEU A 272 -8.32 -1.64 11.57
N ARG A 273 -7.54 -2.69 11.39
CA ARG A 273 -6.22 -2.89 12.01
C ARG A 273 -5.13 -2.90 10.95
N THR A 274 -4.01 -2.25 11.23
CA THR A 274 -2.82 -2.31 10.38
C THR A 274 -2.08 -3.62 10.57
N ASN A 275 -1.37 -4.05 9.55
CA ASN A 275 -0.52 -5.25 9.56
C ASN A 275 0.95 -4.82 9.51
N ILE A 276 1.45 -4.23 10.62
CA ILE A 276 2.85 -3.82 10.77
C ILE A 276 3.62 -5.00 11.36
N GLY A 277 4.69 -5.41 10.69
CA GLY A 277 5.54 -6.52 11.10
C GLY A 277 6.87 -6.09 11.68
N ASN A 278 7.38 -4.92 11.27
CA ASN A 278 8.64 -4.39 11.74
C ASN A 278 8.62 -2.85 11.75
N VAL A 279 9.29 -2.25 12.74
CA VAL A 279 9.56 -0.82 12.80
C VAL A 279 11.06 -0.65 13.07
N SER A 280 11.75 0.05 12.16
CA SER A 280 13.20 0.28 12.25
C SER A 280 13.51 1.77 12.14
N ALA A 281 14.67 2.21 12.63
CA ALA A 281 15.14 3.57 12.46
C ALA A 281 15.60 3.83 11.00
N LEU A 282 15.69 5.10 10.60
CA LEU A 282 16.16 5.49 9.28
C LEU A 282 17.60 5.00 9.02
N ASP A 283 18.45 5.08 10.03
CA ASP A 283 19.86 4.63 9.92
C ASP A 283 19.95 3.10 9.70
N ASP A 284 18.94 2.33 10.11
CA ASP A 284 18.85 0.87 9.96
C ASP A 284 17.99 0.44 8.76
N ALA A 285 17.47 1.38 7.97
CA ALA A 285 16.49 1.10 6.91
C ALA A 285 17.00 0.08 5.88
N VAL A 286 18.27 0.17 5.47
CA VAL A 286 18.86 -0.76 4.51
C VAL A 286 18.80 -2.20 5.03
N ALA A 287 19.16 -2.43 6.29
CA ALA A 287 19.06 -3.75 6.92
C ALA A 287 17.61 -4.22 7.06
N ALA A 288 16.70 -3.29 7.41
CA ALA A 288 15.28 -3.59 7.58
C ALA A 288 14.61 -4.05 6.28
N PHE A 289 15.05 -3.54 5.11
CA PHE A 289 14.55 -3.96 3.80
C PHE A 289 15.31 -5.13 3.16
N ASN A 290 16.40 -5.60 3.81
CA ASN A 290 17.16 -6.79 3.41
C ASN A 290 17.18 -7.82 4.55
N PRO A 291 16.03 -8.26 5.08
CA PRO A 291 15.97 -9.16 6.21
C PRO A 291 16.48 -10.55 5.82
N THR A 292 17.21 -11.21 6.73
CA THR A 292 17.68 -12.59 6.56
C THR A 292 16.56 -13.63 6.69
N ALA A 293 15.42 -13.23 7.28
CA ALA A 293 14.22 -14.07 7.42
C ALA A 293 12.98 -13.27 6.97
N ARG A 294 11.96 -13.99 6.51
CA ARG A 294 10.71 -13.36 6.10
C ARG A 294 10.04 -12.62 7.26
N VAL A 295 9.83 -11.33 7.11
CA VAL A 295 9.02 -10.51 8.01
C VAL A 295 7.56 -10.60 7.57
N LYS A 296 6.66 -10.99 8.48
CA LYS A 296 5.21 -10.91 8.24
C LYS A 296 4.74 -9.48 8.49
N GLY A 297 3.91 -8.95 7.61
CA GLY A 297 3.42 -7.57 7.70
C GLY A 297 4.36 -6.54 7.05
N LYS A 298 4.02 -5.27 7.22
CA LYS A 298 4.72 -4.14 6.63
C LYS A 298 5.91 -3.72 7.48
N THR A 299 7.04 -3.42 6.84
CA THR A 299 8.15 -2.71 7.48
C THR A 299 7.91 -1.21 7.37
N ILE A 300 7.97 -0.52 8.50
CA ILE A 300 7.87 0.93 8.62
C ILE A 300 9.20 1.48 9.11
N ILE A 301 9.67 2.54 8.50
CA ILE A 301 10.84 3.27 8.96
C ILE A 301 10.39 4.45 9.82
N ARG A 302 10.75 4.40 11.10
CA ARG A 302 10.62 5.54 12.02
C ARG A 302 11.81 6.47 11.80
N VAL A 303 11.52 7.65 11.29
CA VAL A 303 12.54 8.67 10.98
C VAL A 303 12.81 9.52 12.22
N ARG A 304 11.78 9.73 13.05
CA ARG A 304 11.86 10.52 14.29
C ARG A 304 11.10 9.81 15.42
N PRO A 305 11.48 10.09 16.69
CA PRO A 305 10.76 9.60 17.86
C PRO A 305 9.28 10.02 17.90
#